data_9ef6fc63811850c3d8f660362b946d18
#
_entry.id   9ef6fc63811850c3d8f660362b946d18
#
_cell.length_a   1.000
_cell.length_b   1.000
_cell.length_c   1.000
_cell.angle_alpha   90.00
_cell.angle_beta   90.00
_cell.angle_gamma   90.00
#
_symmetry.space_group_name_H-M   'P 1'
#
loop_
_entity.id
_entity.type
_entity.pdbx_description
1 polymer ?
#
loop_
_entity_poly.entity_id
_entity_poly.type
_entity_poly.pdbx_seq_one_letter_code
_entity_poly.pdbx_strand_id
1 'polypeptide(L)' 'AGLPADLQKAIREYLEGERTHSKHLDCLWDELYGSINANQWGGEISPAQADYLRSKYLFEDEEE' A
#
# COMPACT_ATOMS: atom_id res chain seq x y z
N ALA A 1 -10.23 12.76 9.09
CA ALA A 1 -10.30 11.95 7.97
C ALA A 1 -9.05 11.17 7.72
N GLY A 2 -9.17 9.91 7.63
CA GLY A 2 -8.05 9.04 7.34
C GLY A 2 -8.16 8.47 5.95
N LEU A 3 -7.36 7.45 5.71
CA LEU A 3 -7.41 6.75 4.45
C LEU A 3 -8.67 5.89 4.39
N PRO A 4 -9.13 5.53 3.18
CA PRO A 4 -10.25 4.60 3.06
C PRO A 4 -9.99 3.30 3.81
N ALA A 5 -11.04 2.71 4.33
CA ALA A 5 -10.90 1.52 5.19
C ALA A 5 -10.24 0.35 4.47
N ASP A 6 -10.59 0.14 3.21
CA ASP A 6 -9.99 -0.96 2.44
C ASP A 6 -8.50 -0.73 2.23
N LEU A 7 -8.10 0.52 2.04
CA LEU A 7 -6.69 0.84 1.88
C LEU A 7 -5.94 0.66 3.20
N GLN A 8 -6.55 1.08 4.30
CA GLN A 8 -5.94 0.88 5.61
C GLN A 8 -5.71 -0.61 5.88
N LYS A 9 -6.69 -1.42 5.52
CA LYS A 9 -6.57 -2.85 5.72
C LYS A 9 -5.45 -3.43 4.87
N ALA A 10 -5.35 -3.01 3.62
CA ALA A 10 -4.29 -3.51 2.74
C ALA A 10 -2.91 -3.13 3.27
N ILE A 11 -2.77 -1.92 3.76
CA ILE A 11 -1.50 -1.47 4.33
C ILE A 11 -1.15 -2.31 5.54
N ARG A 12 -2.12 -2.51 6.42
CA ARG A 12 -1.89 -3.27 7.64
C ARG A 12 -1.48 -4.71 7.33
N GLU A 13 -2.15 -5.32 6.37
CA GLU A 13 -1.83 -6.69 5.99
C GLU A 13 -0.44 -6.78 5.36
N TYR A 14 -0.10 -5.79 4.55
CA TYR A 14 1.23 -5.78 3.95
C TYR A 14 2.32 -5.65 5.01
N LEU A 15 2.13 -4.74 5.95
CA LEU A 15 3.11 -4.54 7.03
C LEU A 15 3.21 -5.79 7.91
N GLU A 16 2.09 -6.43 8.18
CA GLU A 16 2.10 -7.65 8.95
C GLU A 16 2.86 -8.76 8.22
N GLY A 17 2.63 -8.88 6.90
CA GLY A 17 3.34 -9.86 6.12
C GLY A 17 4.83 -9.60 6.09
N GLU A 18 5.21 -8.33 6.01
CA GLU A 18 6.61 -7.96 6.02
C GLU A 18 7.26 -8.30 7.37
N ARG A 19 6.54 -8.01 8.44
CA ARG A 19 7.04 -8.25 9.79
C ARG A 19 7.24 -9.75 10.05
N THR A 20 6.38 -10.58 9.50
CA THR A 20 6.44 -12.01 9.74
C THR A 20 7.16 -12.78 8.63
N HIS A 21 7.72 -12.06 7.65
CA HIS A 21 8.39 -12.67 6.50
C HIS A 21 7.46 -13.65 5.78
N SER A 22 6.25 -13.20 5.51
CA SER A 22 5.23 -14.03 4.89
C SER A 22 5.67 -14.49 3.51
N LYS A 23 5.34 -15.73 3.17
CA LYS A 23 5.60 -16.25 1.83
C LYS A 23 4.69 -15.60 0.80
N HIS A 24 3.64 -14.94 1.26
CA HIS A 24 2.68 -14.31 0.37
C HIS A 24 2.94 -12.81 0.20
N LEU A 25 4.14 -12.37 0.53
CA LEU A 25 4.44 -10.94 0.48
C LEU A 25 4.24 -10.38 -0.92
N ASP A 26 4.56 -11.15 -1.95
CA ASP A 26 4.35 -10.71 -3.32
C ASP A 26 2.87 -10.42 -3.58
N CYS A 27 2.00 -11.29 -3.10
CA CYS A 27 0.57 -11.08 -3.26
C CYS A 27 0.09 -9.87 -2.47
N LEU A 28 0.62 -9.70 -1.27
CA LEU A 28 0.27 -8.55 -0.45
C LEU A 28 0.73 -7.25 -1.08
N TRP A 29 1.92 -7.28 -1.71
CA TRP A 29 2.44 -6.13 -2.44
C TRP A 29 1.48 -5.74 -3.57
N ASP A 30 1.08 -6.75 -4.35
CA ASP A 30 0.16 -6.51 -5.47
C ASP A 30 -1.18 -5.97 -4.98
N GLU A 31 -1.68 -6.53 -3.89
CA GLU A 31 -2.95 -6.07 -3.33
C GLU A 31 -2.86 -4.62 -2.88
N LEU A 32 -1.76 -4.29 -2.21
CA LEU A 32 -1.59 -2.91 -1.75
C LEU A 32 -1.45 -1.96 -2.92
N TYR A 33 -0.64 -2.33 -3.90
CA TYR A 33 -0.46 -1.51 -5.09
C TYR A 33 -1.78 -1.28 -5.80
N GLY A 34 -2.55 -2.36 -5.99
CA GLY A 34 -3.86 -2.25 -6.62
C GLY A 34 -4.84 -1.42 -5.82
N SER A 35 -4.81 -1.57 -4.49
CA SER A 35 -5.69 -0.82 -3.62
C SER A 35 -5.38 0.69 -3.69
N ILE A 36 -4.11 1.04 -3.71
CA ILE A 36 -3.71 2.44 -3.85
C ILE A 36 -4.21 2.99 -5.17
N ASN A 37 -3.97 2.25 -6.25
CA ASN A 37 -4.38 2.70 -7.58
C ASN A 37 -5.89 2.83 -7.69
N ALA A 38 -6.63 1.87 -7.15
CA ALA A 38 -8.09 1.92 -7.22
C ALA A 38 -8.63 3.12 -6.45
N ASN A 39 -8.05 3.43 -5.30
CA ASN A 39 -8.50 4.57 -4.52
C ASN A 39 -8.15 5.89 -5.20
N GLN A 40 -7.01 5.94 -5.89
CA GLN A 40 -6.66 7.12 -6.65
C GLN A 40 -7.63 7.31 -7.82
N TRP A 41 -7.93 6.24 -8.54
CA TRP A 41 -8.84 6.31 -9.66
C TRP A 41 -10.24 6.71 -9.23
N GLY A 42 -10.67 6.21 -8.08
CA GLY A 42 -11.99 6.52 -7.56
C GLY A 42 -12.09 7.89 -6.88
N GLY A 43 -10.96 8.59 -6.78
CA GLY A 43 -10.97 9.91 -6.14
C GLY A 43 -10.99 9.87 -4.63
N GLU A 44 -10.74 8.71 -4.04
CA GLU A 44 -10.72 8.59 -2.59
C GLU A 44 -9.44 9.15 -1.99
N ILE A 45 -8.36 9.12 -2.75
CA ILE A 45 -7.10 9.75 -2.34
C ILE A 45 -6.56 10.54 -3.53
N SER A 46 -5.74 11.53 -3.24
CA SER A 46 -5.16 12.36 -4.30
C SER A 46 -3.97 11.64 -4.95
N PRO A 47 -3.59 12.05 -6.15
CA PRO A 47 -2.37 11.50 -6.76
C PRO A 47 -1.14 11.67 -5.90
N ALA A 48 -1.04 12.78 -5.18
CA ALA A 48 0.10 13.01 -4.28
C ALA A 48 0.10 12.01 -3.14
N GLN A 49 -1.08 11.73 -2.59
CA GLN A 49 -1.20 10.72 -1.54
C GLN A 49 -0.84 9.33 -2.06
N ALA A 50 -1.30 9.01 -3.26
CA ALA A 50 -1.00 7.72 -3.86
C ALA A 50 0.50 7.56 -4.07
N ASP A 51 1.15 8.59 -4.59
CA ASP A 51 2.60 8.56 -4.78
C ASP A 51 3.33 8.40 -3.46
N TYR A 52 2.87 9.12 -2.44
CA TYR A 52 3.47 9.02 -1.11
C TYR A 52 3.39 7.59 -0.58
N LEU A 53 2.21 6.98 -0.72
CA LEU A 53 2.01 5.63 -0.20
C LEU A 53 2.84 4.61 -0.96
N ARG A 54 2.90 4.74 -2.27
CA ARG A 54 3.72 3.84 -3.06
C ARG A 54 5.19 3.97 -2.70
N SER A 55 5.67 5.19 -2.55
CA SER A 55 7.06 5.40 -2.19
C SER A 55 7.36 4.87 -0.79
N LYS A 56 6.44 5.13 0.14
CA LYS A 56 6.68 4.77 1.52
C LYS A 56 6.67 3.27 1.75
N TYR A 57 5.73 2.56 1.12
CA TYR A 57 5.53 1.15 1.42
C TYR A 57 6.07 0.21 0.36
N LEU A 58 6.09 0.63 -0.89
CA LEU A 58 6.38 -0.29 -1.98
C LEU A 58 7.74 -0.07 -2.63
N PHE A 59 8.23 1.16 -2.62
CA PHE A 59 9.47 1.46 -3.35
C PHE A 59 10.53 2.11 -2.49
N GLU A 60 10.36 2.15 -1.18
CA GLU A 60 11.28 2.93 -0.36
C GLU A 60 12.58 2.21 -0.06
N ASP A 61 12.68 0.97 -0.38
CA ASP A 61 13.80 0.17 0.07
C ASP A 61 15.09 0.48 -0.63
N GLU A 62 15.14 1.34 -1.38
CA GLU A 62 16.31 1.57 -2.01
C GLU A 62 17.30 2.23 -1.31
N GLU A 63 17.48 2.16 -0.71
CA GLU A 63 18.32 2.56 -0.22
C GLU A 63 19.26 2.32 0.04
N GLU A 64 19.38 2.21 0.12
CA GLU A 64 20.16 2.06 0.43
C GLU A 64 20.71 2.19 0.41
#